data_ee3f75a470047c796e99b1490ab06d89
#
_entry.id   ee3f75a470047c796e99b1490ab06d89
#
_cell.length_a   1.000
_cell.length_b   1.000
_cell.length_c   1.000
_cell.angle_alpha   90.00
_cell.angle_beta   90.00
_cell.angle_gamma   90.00
#
_symmetry.space_group_name_H-M   'P 1'
#
loop_
_entity.id
_entity.type
_entity.pdbx_description
1 polymer ?
#
loop_
_entity_poly.entity_id
_entity_poly.type
_entity_poly.pdbx_seq_one_letter_code
_entity_poly.pdbx_strand_id
1 'polypeptide(L)'
;YSDIVKHAVLPATLSYIGLLYIVHLEALKLGMAPIIQTEPKPWRVRLMRNLIGISGSIAVVCAIYYLILGLKAAMGAAAPYAVGALVLGLYLFSVFQAARCPDLPDDIDVDNPKPLRTWPTVRAGLHYLMPIAVLIWCLMIEVMSPALSAFWAVVVLIVLMLTQHPLVAMFRGTRVPGAWRSGWDSVVGGFSDGSRNMI
;
A
#
# COMPACT_ATOMS: atom_id res chain seq x y z
N TYR A 1 -13.22 -21.00 4.56
CA TYR A 1 -12.04 -20.09 4.60
C TYR A 1 -12.23 -18.96 5.62
N SER A 2 -13.43 -18.34 5.75
CA SER A 2 -13.64 -17.23 6.67
C SER A 2 -13.35 -17.60 8.12
N ASP A 3 -13.65 -18.81 8.54
CA ASP A 3 -13.40 -19.27 9.91
C ASP A 3 -11.91 -19.52 10.17
N ILE A 4 -11.18 -20.04 9.17
CA ILE A 4 -9.72 -20.19 9.25
C ILE A 4 -9.06 -18.82 9.40
N VAL A 5 -9.50 -17.82 8.63
CA VAL A 5 -8.98 -16.45 8.73
C VAL A 5 -9.23 -15.86 10.11
N LYS A 6 -10.43 -16.04 10.68
CA LYS A 6 -10.75 -15.56 12.04
C LYS A 6 -9.83 -16.16 13.10
N HIS A 7 -9.57 -17.46 13.01
CA HIS A 7 -8.68 -18.14 13.98
C HIS A 7 -7.19 -17.81 13.75
N ALA A 8 -6.79 -17.45 12.53
CA ALA A 8 -5.41 -17.07 12.20
C ALA A 8 -5.05 -15.63 12.64
N VAL A 9 -6.04 -14.75 12.87
CA VAL A 9 -5.79 -13.34 13.24
C VAL A 9 -4.99 -13.23 14.54
N LEU A 10 -5.33 -14.01 15.56
CA LEU A 10 -4.66 -13.94 16.86
C LEU A 10 -3.18 -14.36 16.78
N PRO A 11 -2.82 -15.54 16.25
CA PRO A 11 -1.42 -15.92 16.12
C PRO A 11 -0.63 -15.02 15.16
N ALA A 12 -1.24 -14.51 14.08
CA ALA A 12 -0.61 -13.55 13.20
C ALA A 12 -0.28 -12.25 13.93
N THR A 13 -1.23 -11.70 14.69
CA THR A 13 -1.03 -10.47 15.47
C THR A 13 0.09 -10.64 16.50
N LEU A 14 0.11 -11.76 17.23
CA LEU A 14 1.19 -12.06 18.19
C LEU A 14 2.54 -12.17 17.53
N SER A 15 2.61 -12.81 16.34
CA SER A 15 3.85 -12.93 15.57
C SER A 15 4.37 -11.56 15.12
N TYR A 16 3.51 -10.67 14.63
CA TYR A 16 3.90 -9.32 14.24
C TYR A 16 4.36 -8.47 15.43
N ILE A 17 3.68 -8.57 16.58
CA ILE A 17 4.11 -7.88 17.81
C ILE A 17 5.48 -8.40 18.25
N GLY A 18 5.68 -9.72 18.22
CA GLY A 18 6.96 -10.35 18.54
C GLY A 18 8.08 -9.87 17.62
N LEU A 19 7.82 -9.82 16.30
CA LEU A 19 8.77 -9.32 15.32
C LEU A 19 9.15 -7.86 15.56
N LEU A 20 8.15 -7.00 15.79
CA LEU A 20 8.38 -5.58 16.12
C LEU A 20 9.22 -5.42 17.38
N TYR A 21 8.97 -6.26 18.39
CA TYR A 21 9.74 -6.23 19.63
C TYR A 21 11.20 -6.64 19.42
N ILE A 22 11.44 -7.70 18.61
CA ILE A 22 12.78 -8.16 18.26
C ILE A 22 13.54 -7.06 17.49
N VAL A 23 12.93 -6.46 16.49
CA VAL A 23 13.52 -5.36 15.70
C VAL A 23 13.84 -4.17 16.60
N HIS A 24 12.96 -3.83 17.54
CA HIS A 24 13.20 -2.76 18.50
C HIS A 24 14.40 -3.05 19.42
N LEU A 25 14.50 -4.28 19.93
CA LEU A 25 15.65 -4.69 20.76
C LEU A 25 16.97 -4.64 19.99
N GLU A 26 16.94 -5.09 18.73
CA GLU A 26 18.14 -5.07 17.88
C GLU A 26 18.57 -3.62 17.56
N ALA A 27 17.62 -2.73 17.28
CA ALA A 27 17.88 -1.30 17.09
C ALA A 27 18.51 -0.66 18.35
N LEU A 28 18.01 -1.00 19.54
CA LEU A 28 18.58 -0.54 20.81
C LEU A 28 20.00 -1.08 21.03
N LYS A 29 20.22 -2.35 20.72
CA LYS A 29 21.53 -3.00 20.84
C LYS A 29 22.60 -2.38 19.91
N LEU A 30 22.17 -2.00 18.70
CA LEU A 30 23.03 -1.31 17.73
C LEU A 30 23.20 0.18 18.02
N GLY A 31 22.55 0.71 19.06
CA GLY A 31 22.63 2.13 19.43
C GLY A 31 22.06 3.07 18.37
N MET A 32 21.11 2.60 17.58
CA MET A 32 20.50 3.42 16.52
C MET A 32 19.76 4.62 17.11
N ALA A 33 20.19 5.82 16.72
CA ALA A 33 19.52 7.05 17.11
C ALA A 33 18.16 7.18 16.37
N PRO A 34 17.12 7.71 17.04
CA PRO A 34 15.86 7.95 16.36
C PRO A 34 16.03 8.99 15.25
N ILE A 35 15.57 8.65 14.04
CA ILE A 35 15.68 9.49 12.83
C ILE A 35 14.99 10.85 13.01
N ILE A 36 13.99 10.93 13.87
CA ILE A 36 13.24 12.16 14.15
C ILE A 36 13.25 12.40 15.65
N GLN A 37 14.05 13.35 16.09
CA GLN A 37 13.95 13.94 17.42
C GLN A 37 12.76 14.92 17.39
N THR A 38 11.57 14.39 17.51
CA THR A 38 10.38 15.25 17.69
C THR A 38 10.29 15.62 19.17
N GLU A 39 10.22 16.91 19.48
CA GLU A 39 9.95 17.33 20.85
C GLU A 39 8.77 16.54 21.45
N PRO A 40 8.87 16.08 22.69
CA PRO A 40 7.87 15.24 23.30
C PRO A 40 6.56 16.00 23.47
N LYS A 41 5.64 15.82 22.53
CA LYS A 41 4.28 16.36 22.65
C LYS A 41 3.57 15.72 23.84
N PRO A 42 2.74 16.48 24.59
CA PRO A 42 2.03 15.95 25.75
C PRO A 42 1.24 14.69 25.37
N TRP A 43 1.25 13.70 26.24
CA TRP A 43 0.68 12.38 26.01
C TRP A 43 -0.78 12.41 25.51
N ARG A 44 -1.57 13.39 25.99
CA ARG A 44 -2.96 13.60 25.57
C ARG A 44 -3.08 13.93 24.07
N VAL A 45 -2.21 14.77 23.54
CA VAL A 45 -2.20 15.12 22.12
C VAL A 45 -1.80 13.93 21.27
N ARG A 46 -0.85 13.11 21.76
CA ARG A 46 -0.42 11.88 21.09
C ARG A 46 -1.55 10.85 21.05
N LEU A 47 -2.23 10.67 22.18
CA LEU A 47 -3.36 9.76 22.30
C LEU A 47 -4.51 10.19 21.38
N MET A 48 -4.90 11.48 21.42
CA MET A 48 -5.95 12.02 20.54
C MET A 48 -5.62 11.83 19.07
N ARG A 49 -4.40 12.13 18.67
CA ARG A 49 -3.96 11.95 17.27
C ARG A 49 -4.02 10.49 16.84
N ASN A 50 -3.59 9.57 17.69
CA ASN A 50 -3.65 8.14 17.41
C ASN A 50 -5.10 7.64 17.36
N LEU A 51 -5.96 8.07 18.26
CA LEU A 51 -7.40 7.73 18.26
C LEU A 51 -8.08 8.27 16.99
N ILE A 52 -7.81 9.53 16.60
CA ILE A 52 -8.35 10.09 15.35
C ILE A 52 -7.82 9.32 14.14
N GLY A 53 -6.54 8.94 14.13
CA GLY A 53 -5.95 8.14 13.06
C GLY A 53 -6.61 6.76 12.93
N ILE A 54 -6.76 6.06 14.05
CA ILE A 54 -7.39 4.73 14.10
C ILE A 54 -8.87 4.81 13.72
N SER A 55 -9.62 5.73 14.33
CA SER A 55 -11.05 5.90 14.03
C SER A 55 -11.27 6.32 12.57
N GLY A 56 -10.42 7.20 12.04
CA GLY A 56 -10.44 7.60 10.63
C GLY A 56 -10.16 6.42 9.71
N SER A 57 -9.19 5.58 10.02
CA SER A 57 -8.89 4.36 9.24
C SER A 57 -10.06 3.38 9.26
N ILE A 58 -10.66 3.15 10.42
CA ILE A 58 -11.84 2.28 10.54
C ILE A 58 -13.01 2.84 9.75
N ALA A 59 -13.27 4.16 9.84
CA ALA A 59 -14.34 4.82 9.11
C ALA A 59 -14.16 4.68 7.58
N VAL A 60 -12.93 4.81 7.08
CA VAL A 60 -12.61 4.62 5.65
C VAL A 60 -12.86 3.18 5.22
N VAL A 61 -12.41 2.20 6.01
CA VAL A 61 -12.65 0.77 5.70
C VAL A 61 -14.14 0.45 5.69
N CYS A 62 -14.89 0.92 6.68
CA CYS A 62 -16.35 0.76 6.73
C CYS A 62 -17.04 1.44 5.53
N ALA A 63 -16.63 2.65 5.18
CA ALA A 63 -17.20 3.38 4.04
C ALA A 63 -16.96 2.63 2.72
N ILE A 64 -15.77 2.09 2.50
CA ILE A 64 -15.45 1.27 1.32
C ILE A 64 -16.30 0.00 1.32
N TYR A 65 -16.41 -0.69 2.46
CA TYR A 65 -17.21 -1.91 2.59
C TYR A 65 -18.67 -1.66 2.24
N TYR A 66 -19.30 -0.62 2.82
CA TYR A 66 -20.71 -0.29 2.54
C TYR A 66 -20.93 0.23 1.12
N LEU A 67 -19.96 0.97 0.55
CA LEU A 67 -20.00 1.40 -0.85
C LEU A 67 -20.06 0.19 -1.79
N ILE A 68 -19.21 -0.79 -1.56
CA ILE A 68 -19.11 -2.01 -2.36
C ILE A 68 -20.40 -2.85 -2.20
N LEU A 69 -20.89 -3.00 -0.96
CA LEU A 69 -22.11 -3.74 -0.69
C LEU A 69 -23.32 -3.07 -1.38
N GLY A 70 -23.41 -1.75 -1.30
CA GLY A 70 -24.44 -0.97 -1.99
C GLY A 70 -24.36 -1.08 -3.51
N LEU A 71 -23.16 -1.05 -4.07
CA LEU A 71 -22.92 -1.22 -5.49
C LEU A 71 -23.32 -2.62 -5.96
N LYS A 72 -23.01 -3.66 -5.19
CA LYS A 72 -23.42 -5.04 -5.46
C LYS A 72 -24.93 -5.22 -5.41
N ALA A 73 -25.59 -4.59 -4.44
CA ALA A 73 -27.05 -4.61 -4.32
C ALA A 73 -27.77 -3.86 -5.47
N ALA A 74 -27.20 -2.73 -5.91
CA ALA A 74 -27.80 -1.90 -6.96
C ALA A 74 -27.59 -2.45 -8.37
N MET A 75 -26.43 -3.05 -8.66
CA MET A 75 -26.04 -3.45 -10.03
C MET A 75 -26.11 -4.96 -10.27
N GLY A 76 -26.34 -5.79 -9.27
CA GLY A 76 -26.48 -7.25 -9.43
C GLY A 76 -25.33 -7.87 -10.21
N ALA A 77 -25.65 -8.49 -11.36
CA ALA A 77 -24.65 -9.16 -12.21
C ALA A 77 -23.59 -8.22 -12.84
N ALA A 78 -23.88 -6.91 -12.93
CA ALA A 78 -22.94 -5.92 -13.46
C ALA A 78 -21.98 -5.36 -12.38
N ALA A 79 -22.15 -5.71 -11.12
CA ALA A 79 -21.35 -5.24 -10.00
C ALA A 79 -19.83 -5.46 -10.20
N PRO A 80 -19.32 -6.60 -10.72
CA PRO A 80 -17.87 -6.79 -10.93
C PRO A 80 -17.26 -5.76 -11.88
N TYR A 81 -17.99 -5.39 -12.95
CA TYR A 81 -17.53 -4.38 -13.92
C TYR A 81 -17.50 -2.99 -13.30
N ALA A 82 -18.49 -2.65 -12.48
CA ALA A 82 -18.54 -1.37 -11.78
C ALA A 82 -17.42 -1.27 -10.72
N VAL A 83 -17.15 -2.33 -10.01
CA VAL A 83 -16.02 -2.40 -9.06
C VAL A 83 -14.70 -2.29 -9.80
N GLY A 84 -14.52 -3.00 -10.91
CA GLY A 84 -13.34 -2.87 -11.75
C GLY A 84 -13.11 -1.42 -12.24
N ALA A 85 -14.16 -0.75 -12.68
CA ALA A 85 -14.11 0.66 -13.09
C ALA A 85 -13.76 1.58 -11.91
N LEU A 86 -14.31 1.33 -10.73
CA LEU A 86 -14.00 2.08 -9.51
C LEU A 86 -12.54 1.89 -9.08
N VAL A 87 -12.02 0.67 -9.11
CA VAL A 87 -10.62 0.35 -8.81
C VAL A 87 -9.70 1.05 -9.81
N LEU A 88 -10.03 1.01 -11.11
CA LEU A 88 -9.28 1.71 -12.14
C LEU A 88 -9.30 3.24 -11.93
N GLY A 89 -10.46 3.80 -11.60
CA GLY A 89 -10.59 5.23 -11.30
C GLY A 89 -9.78 5.65 -10.08
N LEU A 90 -9.82 4.87 -9.00
CA LEU A 90 -9.00 5.07 -7.80
C LEU A 90 -7.51 4.96 -8.11
N TYR A 91 -7.12 4.02 -8.97
CA TYR A 91 -5.75 3.88 -9.45
C TYR A 91 -5.28 5.13 -10.19
N LEU A 92 -6.01 5.56 -11.21
CA LEU A 92 -5.67 6.76 -11.97
C LEU A 92 -5.62 8.01 -11.09
N PHE A 93 -6.55 8.13 -10.15
CA PHE A 93 -6.57 9.24 -9.18
C PHE A 93 -5.34 9.20 -8.25
N SER A 94 -4.95 8.02 -7.74
CA SER A 94 -3.78 7.91 -6.85
C SER A 94 -2.47 8.14 -7.60
N VAL A 95 -2.34 7.70 -8.86
CA VAL A 95 -1.20 8.01 -9.72
C VAL A 95 -1.14 9.51 -10.05
N PHE A 96 -2.28 10.14 -10.31
CA PHE A 96 -2.37 11.59 -10.50
C PHE A 96 -1.94 12.36 -9.25
N GLN A 97 -2.33 11.90 -8.06
CA GLN A 97 -1.85 12.46 -6.80
C GLN A 97 -0.34 12.27 -6.63
N ALA A 98 0.17 11.08 -6.94
CA ALA A 98 1.61 10.78 -6.88
C ALA A 98 2.41 11.67 -7.85
N ALA A 99 1.88 11.90 -9.06
CA ALA A 99 2.51 12.81 -10.04
C ALA A 99 2.65 14.26 -9.55
N ARG A 100 1.78 14.69 -8.64
CA ARG A 100 1.84 16.03 -8.02
C ARG A 100 2.77 16.11 -6.81
N CYS A 101 3.19 14.97 -6.26
CA CYS A 101 4.15 14.94 -5.17
C CYS A 101 5.56 15.06 -5.73
N PRO A 102 6.49 15.74 -5.04
CA PRO A 102 7.90 15.73 -5.39
C PRO A 102 8.43 14.29 -5.30
N ASP A 103 9.35 13.95 -6.20
CA ASP A 103 10.02 12.65 -6.16
C ASP A 103 10.72 12.46 -4.81
N LEU A 104 10.64 11.24 -4.29
CA LEU A 104 11.42 10.87 -3.13
C LEU A 104 12.90 10.93 -3.54
N PRO A 105 13.77 11.55 -2.73
CA PRO A 105 15.20 11.55 -3.04
C PRO A 105 15.69 10.09 -3.09
N ASP A 106 16.28 9.72 -4.23
CA ASP A 106 16.84 8.37 -4.46
C ASP A 106 18.04 8.10 -3.54
N ASP A 107 18.74 9.15 -3.13
CA ASP A 107 19.83 9.11 -2.16
C ASP A 107 19.37 9.62 -0.80
N ILE A 108 19.15 8.70 0.12
CA ILE A 108 19.08 9.03 1.54
C ILE A 108 20.54 9.23 1.97
N ASP A 109 20.95 10.50 2.08
CA ASP A 109 22.24 10.87 2.65
C ASP A 109 22.27 10.35 4.09
N VAL A 110 23.02 9.26 4.31
CA VAL A 110 23.08 8.54 5.59
C VAL A 110 23.66 9.45 6.68
N ASP A 111 24.53 10.40 6.27
CA ASP A 111 25.21 11.32 7.18
C ASP A 111 24.33 12.52 7.58
N ASN A 112 23.31 12.84 6.78
CA ASN A 112 22.41 13.98 7.06
C ASN A 112 20.95 13.68 6.67
N PRO A 113 20.25 12.80 7.39
CA PRO A 113 18.91 12.36 7.06
C PRO A 113 17.92 13.53 7.16
N LYS A 114 17.51 14.10 6.01
CA LYS A 114 16.44 15.09 5.97
C LYS A 114 15.12 14.44 6.40
N PRO A 115 14.38 15.02 7.36
CA PRO A 115 13.12 14.45 7.79
C PRO A 115 12.12 14.40 6.63
N LEU A 116 11.79 13.20 6.16
CA LEU A 116 10.78 12.99 5.14
C LEU A 116 9.41 13.46 5.68
N ARG A 117 8.75 14.29 4.91
CA ARG A 117 7.38 14.71 5.25
C ARG A 117 6.44 13.52 5.08
N THR A 118 5.89 13.01 6.16
CA THR A 118 5.06 11.80 6.19
C THR A 118 3.90 11.85 5.19
N TRP A 119 3.20 12.97 5.10
CA TRP A 119 1.99 13.08 4.29
C TRP A 119 2.23 13.02 2.77
N PRO A 120 3.21 13.74 2.19
CA PRO A 120 3.58 13.60 0.78
C PRO A 120 4.06 12.18 0.45
N THR A 121 4.85 11.55 1.33
CA THR A 121 5.36 10.20 1.14
C THR A 121 4.23 9.16 1.08
N VAL A 122 3.25 9.26 2.00
CA VAL A 122 2.07 8.38 1.99
C VAL A 122 1.27 8.54 0.70
N ARG A 123 1.05 9.79 0.25
CA ARG A 123 0.33 10.06 -1.00
C ARG A 123 1.06 9.53 -2.23
N ALA A 124 2.38 9.64 -2.26
CA ALA A 124 3.20 9.13 -3.35
C ALA A 124 3.12 7.60 -3.47
N GLY A 125 2.96 6.89 -2.33
CA GLY A 125 2.92 5.42 -2.27
C GLY A 125 1.52 4.79 -2.24
N LEU A 126 0.44 5.58 -2.20
CA LEU A 126 -0.92 5.07 -1.99
C LEU A 126 -1.38 4.06 -3.06
N HIS A 127 -0.92 4.22 -4.30
CA HIS A 127 -1.25 3.32 -5.40
C HIS A 127 -0.70 1.89 -5.21
N TYR A 128 0.39 1.72 -4.45
CA TYR A 128 0.94 0.39 -4.13
C TYR A 128 0.05 -0.43 -3.19
N LEU A 129 -0.95 0.16 -2.56
CA LEU A 129 -1.94 -0.57 -1.75
C LEU A 129 -3.02 -1.25 -2.61
N MET A 130 -3.13 -0.91 -3.91
CA MET A 130 -4.14 -1.47 -4.80
C MET A 130 -4.09 -2.99 -4.95
N PRO A 131 -2.93 -3.64 -5.18
CA PRO A 131 -2.85 -5.09 -5.24
C PRO A 131 -3.35 -5.77 -3.96
N ILE A 132 -3.05 -5.17 -2.80
CA ILE A 132 -3.51 -5.68 -1.50
C ILE A 132 -5.04 -5.53 -1.38
N ALA A 133 -5.60 -4.40 -1.82
CA ALA A 133 -7.04 -4.20 -1.83
C ALA A 133 -7.76 -5.21 -2.73
N VAL A 134 -7.20 -5.50 -3.92
CA VAL A 134 -7.73 -6.52 -4.84
C VAL A 134 -7.61 -7.92 -4.23
N LEU A 135 -6.51 -8.25 -3.57
CA LEU A 135 -6.33 -9.52 -2.86
C LEU A 135 -7.44 -9.72 -1.82
N ILE A 136 -7.65 -8.73 -0.96
CA ILE A 136 -8.67 -8.76 0.09
C ILE A 136 -10.07 -8.88 -0.54
N TRP A 137 -10.34 -8.11 -1.60
CA TRP A 137 -11.59 -8.18 -2.34
C TRP A 137 -11.89 -9.59 -2.84
N CYS A 138 -10.97 -10.17 -3.61
CA CYS A 138 -11.12 -11.51 -4.19
C CYS A 138 -11.33 -12.58 -3.10
N LEU A 139 -10.62 -12.44 -1.98
CA LEU A 139 -10.61 -13.42 -0.89
C LEU A 139 -11.84 -13.32 0.01
N MET A 140 -12.27 -12.10 0.34
CA MET A 140 -13.31 -11.86 1.35
C MET A 140 -14.70 -11.66 0.75
N ILE A 141 -14.80 -11.07 -0.45
CA ILE A 141 -16.08 -10.70 -1.05
C ILE A 141 -16.49 -11.65 -2.15
N GLU A 142 -15.57 -11.98 -3.07
CA GLU A 142 -15.82 -12.96 -4.13
C GLU A 142 -15.60 -14.40 -3.66
N VAL A 143 -15.08 -14.61 -2.45
CA VAL A 143 -14.84 -15.92 -1.81
C VAL A 143 -14.04 -16.86 -2.72
N MET A 144 -13.09 -16.30 -3.48
CA MET A 144 -12.20 -17.04 -4.35
C MET A 144 -11.17 -17.86 -3.54
N SER A 145 -10.54 -18.84 -4.18
CA SER A 145 -9.44 -19.57 -3.55
C SER A 145 -8.25 -18.63 -3.30
N PRO A 146 -7.45 -18.85 -2.24
CA PRO A 146 -6.28 -18.02 -1.95
C PRO A 146 -5.29 -17.91 -3.12
N ALA A 147 -5.09 -19.01 -3.85
CA ALA A 147 -4.21 -19.04 -5.02
C ALA A 147 -4.72 -18.15 -6.16
N LEU A 148 -6.03 -18.19 -6.45
CA LEU A 148 -6.64 -17.36 -7.49
C LEU A 148 -6.67 -15.90 -7.09
N SER A 149 -6.92 -15.60 -5.81
CA SER A 149 -6.87 -14.23 -5.28
C SER A 149 -5.47 -13.64 -5.36
N ALA A 150 -4.44 -14.43 -5.01
CA ALA A 150 -3.04 -14.03 -5.15
C ALA A 150 -2.65 -13.81 -6.62
N PHE A 151 -3.11 -14.67 -7.54
CA PHE A 151 -2.88 -14.50 -8.97
C PHE A 151 -3.40 -13.14 -9.46
N TRP A 152 -4.64 -12.77 -9.15
CA TRP A 152 -5.20 -11.48 -9.54
C TRP A 152 -4.47 -10.30 -8.92
N ALA A 153 -4.05 -10.41 -7.65
CA ALA A 153 -3.25 -9.39 -6.99
C ALA A 153 -1.89 -9.17 -7.69
N VAL A 154 -1.22 -10.26 -8.10
CA VAL A 154 0.05 -10.20 -8.84
C VAL A 154 -0.17 -9.58 -10.24
N VAL A 155 -1.24 -9.94 -10.94
CA VAL A 155 -1.58 -9.34 -12.24
C VAL A 155 -1.76 -7.83 -12.09
N VAL A 156 -2.51 -7.37 -11.08
CA VAL A 156 -2.69 -5.94 -10.81
C VAL A 156 -1.37 -5.26 -10.46
N LEU A 157 -0.50 -5.92 -9.68
CA LEU A 157 0.83 -5.40 -9.34
C LEU A 157 1.70 -5.21 -10.61
N ILE A 158 1.73 -6.20 -11.50
CA ILE A 158 2.47 -6.11 -12.77
C ILE A 158 1.95 -4.94 -13.62
N VAL A 159 0.63 -4.84 -13.79
CA VAL A 159 0.01 -3.74 -14.53
C VAL A 159 0.37 -2.39 -13.92
N LEU A 160 0.35 -2.29 -12.59
CA LEU A 160 0.71 -1.09 -11.86
C LEU A 160 2.18 -0.72 -12.11
N MET A 161 3.12 -1.67 -11.98
CA MET A 161 4.55 -1.43 -12.21
C MET A 161 4.84 -1.01 -13.65
N LEU A 162 4.15 -1.58 -14.63
CA LEU A 162 4.31 -1.23 -16.04
C LEU A 162 3.75 0.16 -16.36
N THR A 163 2.63 0.53 -15.75
CA THR A 163 1.87 1.73 -16.14
C THR A 163 2.18 2.96 -15.28
N GLN A 164 2.73 2.81 -14.07
CA GLN A 164 3.01 3.93 -13.17
C GLN A 164 3.97 4.96 -13.77
N HIS A 165 5.10 4.53 -14.34
CA HIS A 165 6.11 5.45 -14.91
C HIS A 165 5.57 6.25 -16.09
N PRO A 166 4.95 5.64 -17.12
CA PRO A 166 4.39 6.39 -18.24
C PRO A 166 3.20 7.28 -17.81
N LEU A 167 2.35 6.84 -16.88
CA LEU A 167 1.23 7.65 -16.39
C LEU A 167 1.71 8.87 -15.59
N VAL A 168 2.68 8.70 -14.70
CA VAL A 168 3.28 9.82 -13.95
C VAL A 168 3.92 10.82 -14.90
N ALA A 169 4.69 10.35 -15.91
CA ALA A 169 5.30 11.21 -16.93
C ALA A 169 4.22 11.98 -17.73
N MET A 170 3.13 11.31 -18.10
CA MET A 170 2.02 11.92 -18.81
C MET A 170 1.32 12.99 -17.97
N PHE A 171 1.05 12.74 -16.69
CA PHE A 171 0.40 13.69 -15.79
C PHE A 171 1.30 14.88 -15.41
N ARG A 172 2.63 14.70 -15.44
CA ARG A 172 3.60 15.80 -15.27
C ARG A 172 3.85 16.60 -16.54
N GLY A 173 3.33 16.15 -17.69
CA GLY A 173 3.58 16.76 -18.99
C GLY A 173 5.03 16.61 -19.47
N THR A 174 5.80 15.71 -18.87
CA THR A 174 7.18 15.42 -19.24
C THR A 174 7.23 14.19 -20.13
N ARG A 175 7.80 14.35 -21.35
CA ARG A 175 8.10 13.19 -22.20
C ARG A 175 9.40 12.56 -21.71
N VAL A 176 9.28 11.49 -20.94
CA VAL A 176 10.44 10.68 -20.54
C VAL A 176 10.60 9.55 -21.57
N PRO A 177 11.56 9.67 -22.51
CA PRO A 177 11.83 8.60 -23.46
C PRO A 177 12.29 7.37 -22.66
N GLY A 178 11.61 6.25 -22.84
CA GLY A 178 11.93 5.01 -22.11
C GLY A 178 11.12 4.75 -20.83
N ALA A 179 10.10 5.53 -20.50
CA ALA A 179 9.25 5.30 -19.32
C ALA A 179 8.65 3.88 -19.26
N TRP A 180 8.32 3.30 -20.41
CA TRP A 180 7.89 1.90 -20.52
C TRP A 180 9.01 0.91 -20.22
N ARG A 181 10.23 1.22 -20.65
CA ARG A 181 11.40 0.38 -20.37
C ARG A 181 11.74 0.39 -18.90
N SER A 182 11.65 1.53 -18.25
CA SER A 182 11.81 1.65 -16.80
C SER A 182 10.77 0.82 -16.03
N GLY A 183 9.49 0.83 -16.47
CA GLY A 183 8.46 -0.03 -15.90
C GLY A 183 8.78 -1.52 -16.07
N TRP A 184 9.23 -1.92 -17.25
CA TRP A 184 9.64 -3.30 -17.53
C TRP A 184 10.84 -3.74 -16.68
N ASP A 185 11.87 -2.91 -16.59
CA ASP A 185 13.05 -3.17 -15.77
C ASP A 185 12.69 -3.32 -14.29
N SER A 186 11.71 -2.53 -13.80
CA SER A 186 11.18 -2.67 -12.44
C SER A 186 10.47 -4.01 -12.22
N VAL A 187 9.69 -4.49 -13.19
CA VAL A 187 9.03 -5.80 -13.13
C VAL A 187 10.06 -6.92 -13.11
N VAL A 188 11.02 -6.90 -14.04
CA VAL A 188 12.06 -7.93 -14.14
C VAL A 188 12.93 -7.95 -12.87
N GLY A 189 13.33 -6.77 -12.36
CA GLY A 189 14.06 -6.63 -11.11
C GLY A 189 13.27 -7.22 -9.94
N GLY A 190 12.00 -6.87 -9.78
CA GLY A 190 11.15 -7.40 -8.72
C GLY A 190 11.00 -8.92 -8.76
N PHE A 191 10.84 -9.52 -9.95
CA PHE A 191 10.81 -10.98 -10.08
C PHE A 191 12.18 -11.63 -9.77
N SER A 192 13.26 -11.01 -10.21
CA SER A 192 14.62 -11.49 -9.93
C SER A 192 14.91 -11.50 -8.43
N ASP A 193 14.60 -10.39 -7.75
CA ASP A 193 14.83 -10.26 -6.32
C ASP A 193 13.88 -11.16 -5.51
N GLY A 194 12.62 -11.27 -5.94
CA GLY A 194 11.66 -12.18 -5.35
C GLY A 194 12.11 -13.64 -5.42
N SER A 195 12.62 -14.08 -6.58
CA SER A 195 13.12 -15.45 -6.73
C SER A 195 14.40 -15.70 -5.92
N ARG A 196 15.28 -14.71 -5.80
CA ARG A 196 16.47 -14.79 -4.95
C ARG A 196 16.14 -14.96 -3.46
N ASN A 197 15.10 -14.29 -3.00
CA ASN A 197 14.68 -14.36 -1.60
C ASN A 197 13.93 -15.65 -1.24
N MET A 198 13.60 -16.49 -2.24
CA MET A 198 12.97 -17.81 -2.03
C MET A 198 13.98 -18.96 -1.89
N ILE A 199 15.24 -18.72 -2.21
CA ILE A 199 16.36 -19.68 -2.11
C ILE A 199 17.13 -19.44 -0.80
#